data_d856af23dd53bdbc23f7160acbd29a27
#
_entry.id   d856af23dd53bdbc23f7160acbd29a27
#
_cell.length_a   1.000
_cell.length_b   1.000
_cell.length_c   1.000
_cell.angle_alpha   90.00
_cell.angle_beta   90.00
_cell.angle_gamma   90.00
#
_symmetry.space_group_name_H-M   'P 1'
#
loop_
_entity.id
_entity.type
_entity.pdbx_description
1 polymer ?
#
loop_
_entity_poly.entity_id
_entity_poly.type
_entity_poly.pdbx_seq_one_letter_code
_entity_poly.pdbx_strand_id
1 'polypeptide(L)' 'MSCRIDFTWDDEASVWIATSKDVPGLILESGSFDALIERVRYAVPELLELNSKPNKIVDLTFVSERHDQVVVYG' A
#
# COMPACT_ATOMS: atom_id res chain seq x y z
N MET A 1 -17.00 3.00 -4.22
CA MET A 1 -15.98 3.60 -3.36
C MET A 1 -14.60 3.33 -3.94
N SER A 2 -13.78 4.36 -4.02
CA SER A 2 -12.41 4.24 -4.53
C SER A 2 -11.42 4.74 -3.50
N CYS A 3 -10.34 4.00 -3.31
CA CYS A 3 -9.26 4.38 -2.39
C CYS A 3 -7.92 4.30 -3.10
N ARG A 4 -7.11 5.31 -2.89
CA ARG A 4 -5.73 5.32 -3.36
C ARG A 4 -4.81 4.82 -2.24
N ILE A 5 -3.96 3.89 -2.58
CA ILE A 5 -2.97 3.34 -1.66
C ILE A 5 -1.58 3.73 -2.18
N ASP A 6 -0.82 4.40 -1.35
CA ASP A 6 0.52 4.85 -1.70
C ASP A 6 1.56 3.90 -1.12
N PHE A 7 2.50 3.47 -1.96
CA PHE A 7 3.60 2.60 -1.56
C PHE A 7 4.91 3.37 -1.68
N THR A 8 5.61 3.53 -0.58
CA THR A 8 6.88 4.24 -0.51
C THR A 8 7.98 3.25 -0.13
N TRP A 9 9.11 3.32 -0.84
CA TRP A 9 10.26 2.49 -0.51
C TRP A 9 11.09 3.15 0.58
N ASP A 10 11.38 2.40 1.65
CA ASP A 10 12.30 2.81 2.72
C ASP A 10 13.62 2.08 2.49
N ASP A 11 14.61 2.82 2.01
CA ASP A 11 15.91 2.25 1.63
C ASP A 11 16.71 1.78 2.85
N GLU A 12 16.56 2.42 3.98
CA GLU A 12 17.26 2.03 5.21
C GLU A 12 16.75 0.70 5.74
N ALA A 13 15.44 0.54 5.78
CA ALA A 13 14.81 -0.67 6.30
C ALA A 13 14.61 -1.75 5.24
N SER A 14 14.82 -1.42 3.97
CA SER A 14 14.59 -2.32 2.82
C SER A 14 13.17 -2.87 2.82
N VAL A 15 12.20 -1.99 3.04
CA VAL A 15 10.78 -2.36 3.02
C VAL A 15 9.97 -1.36 2.21
N TRP A 16 8.83 -1.82 1.70
CA TRP A 16 7.78 -0.98 1.20
C TRP A 16 6.85 -0.61 2.34
N ILE A 17 6.39 0.63 2.34
CA ILE A 17 5.43 1.13 3.33
C ILE A 17 4.16 1.51 2.59
N ALA A 18 3.03 0.97 3.01
CA ALA A 18 1.72 1.29 2.46
C ALA A 18 0.99 2.25 3.38
N THR A 19 0.52 3.36 2.81
CA THR A 19 -0.31 4.35 3.50
C THR A 19 -1.43 4.79 2.58
N SER A 20 -2.46 5.43 3.13
CA SER A 20 -3.56 5.96 2.33
C SER A 20 -4.20 7.16 3.01
N LYS A 21 -4.47 8.20 2.22
CA LYS A 21 -5.28 9.33 2.70
C LYS A 21 -6.75 8.97 2.78
N ASP A 22 -7.17 7.94 2.06
CA ASP A 22 -8.56 7.51 1.99
C ASP A 22 -8.92 6.49 3.05
N VAL A 23 -7.92 5.84 3.67
CA VAL A 23 -8.10 4.78 4.67
C VAL A 23 -7.36 5.18 5.95
N PRO A 24 -8.04 5.85 6.88
CA PRO A 24 -7.42 6.26 8.14
C PRO A 24 -6.86 5.06 8.91
N GLY A 25 -5.66 5.20 9.41
CA GLY A 25 -4.99 4.15 10.18
C GLY A 25 -4.26 3.11 9.36
N LEU A 26 -4.32 3.18 8.02
CA LEU A 26 -3.56 2.25 7.20
C LEU A 26 -2.08 2.63 7.23
N ILE A 27 -1.29 1.78 7.85
CA ILE A 27 0.17 1.83 7.80
C ILE A 27 0.68 0.40 7.94
N LEU A 28 1.24 -0.12 6.87
CA LEU A 28 1.77 -1.48 6.81
C LEU A 28 3.12 -1.44 6.11
N GLU A 29 3.98 -2.41 6.45
CA GLU A 29 5.27 -2.51 5.78
C GLU A 29 5.62 -3.96 5.48
N SER A 30 6.37 -4.17 4.41
CA SER A 30 6.87 -5.48 4.02
C SER A 30 8.02 -5.33 3.04
N GLY A 31 9.00 -6.23 3.14
CA GLY A 31 10.06 -6.33 2.14
C GLY A 31 9.56 -6.88 0.81
N SER A 32 8.40 -7.51 0.79
CA SER A 32 7.76 -8.02 -0.41
C SER A 32 6.59 -7.14 -0.81
N PHE A 33 6.65 -6.56 -2.00
CA PHE A 33 5.57 -5.72 -2.53
C PHE A 33 4.28 -6.52 -2.70
N ASP A 34 4.37 -7.72 -3.25
CA ASP A 34 3.19 -8.56 -3.46
C ASP A 34 2.54 -9.00 -2.16
N ALA A 35 3.34 -9.32 -1.15
CA ALA A 35 2.81 -9.66 0.17
C ALA A 35 2.12 -8.45 0.82
N LEU A 36 2.67 -7.26 0.61
CA LEU A 36 2.09 -6.04 1.14
C LEU A 36 0.74 -5.73 0.48
N ILE A 37 0.65 -5.91 -0.83
CA ILE A 37 -0.62 -5.75 -1.55
C ILE A 37 -1.70 -6.67 -0.96
N GLU A 38 -1.36 -7.94 -0.71
CA GLU A 38 -2.31 -8.88 -0.12
C GLU A 38 -2.79 -8.42 1.26
N ARG A 39 -1.87 -7.93 2.09
CA ARG A 39 -2.22 -7.43 3.43
C ARG A 39 -3.11 -6.20 3.35
N VAL A 40 -2.84 -5.29 2.41
CA VAL A 40 -3.68 -4.11 2.19
C VAL A 40 -5.11 -4.51 1.82
N ARG A 41 -5.25 -5.53 0.97
CA ARG A 41 -6.58 -6.01 0.54
C ARG A 41 -7.44 -6.48 1.70
N TYR A 42 -6.84 -7.03 2.75
CA TYR A 42 -7.55 -7.41 3.97
C TYR A 42 -7.74 -6.25 4.93
N ALA A 43 -6.74 -5.40 5.07
CA ALA A 43 -6.77 -4.31 6.04
C ALA A 43 -7.79 -3.23 5.68
N VAL A 44 -7.96 -2.92 4.39
CA VAL A 44 -8.85 -1.85 3.95
C VAL A 44 -10.30 -2.07 4.38
N PRO A 45 -10.92 -3.23 4.10
CA PRO A 45 -12.30 -3.46 4.56
C PRO A 45 -12.43 -3.41 6.08
N GLU A 46 -11.44 -3.90 6.81
CA GLU A 46 -11.43 -3.85 8.27
C GLU A 46 -11.41 -2.41 8.79
N LEU A 47 -10.45 -1.62 8.29
CA LEU A 47 -10.28 -0.24 8.74
C LEU A 47 -11.46 0.65 8.37
N LEU A 48 -12.12 0.37 7.25
CA LEU A 48 -13.31 1.09 6.82
C LEU A 48 -14.60 0.51 7.39
N GLU A 49 -14.50 -0.53 8.22
CA GLU A 49 -15.65 -1.18 8.88
C GLU A 49 -16.68 -1.71 7.88
N LEU A 50 -16.21 -2.32 6.78
CA LEU A 50 -17.06 -2.81 5.69
C LEU A 50 -17.32 -4.33 5.73
N ASN A 51 -16.65 -5.07 6.62
CA ASN A 51 -16.73 -6.53 6.63
C ASN A 51 -18.12 -7.10 6.91
N SER A 52 -18.99 -6.33 7.57
CA SER A 52 -20.37 -6.74 7.83
C SER A 52 -21.35 -6.29 6.75
N LYS A 53 -20.87 -5.63 5.70
CA LYS A 53 -21.71 -5.08 4.63
C LYS A 53 -21.57 -5.95 3.39
N PRO A 54 -22.63 -6.71 3.01
CA PRO A 54 -22.55 -7.57 1.84
C PRO A 54 -22.52 -6.75 0.55
N ASN A 55 -21.90 -7.31 -0.48
CA ASN A 55 -21.91 -6.76 -1.83
C ASN A 55 -21.30 -5.35 -1.96
N LYS A 56 -20.39 -5.00 -1.06
CA LYS A 56 -19.63 -3.76 -1.20
C LYS A 56 -18.41 -4.00 -2.05
N ILE A 57 -18.20 -3.09 -3.00
CA ILE A 57 -17.00 -3.08 -3.85
C ILE A 57 -16.17 -1.86 -3.49
N VAL A 58 -14.91 -2.08 -3.20
CA VAL A 58 -13.94 -1.01 -2.99
C VAL A 58 -12.88 -1.13 -4.06
N ASP A 59 -12.78 -0.11 -4.90
CA ASP A 59 -11.73 -0.05 -5.91
C ASP A 59 -10.46 0.48 -5.26
N LEU A 60 -9.37 -0.25 -5.42
CA LEU A 60 -8.07 0.14 -4.89
C LEU A 60 -7.13 0.50 -6.05
N THR A 61 -6.58 1.69 -6.00
CA THR A 61 -5.54 2.11 -6.93
C THR A 61 -4.21 2.14 -6.20
N PHE A 62 -3.27 1.33 -6.66
CA PHE A 62 -1.95 1.25 -6.06
C PHE A 62 -0.99 2.16 -6.81
N VAL A 63 -0.34 3.06 -6.07
CA VAL A 63 0.64 3.99 -6.62
C VAL A 63 1.95 3.78 -5.91
N SER A 64 3.00 3.49 -6.66
CA SER A 64 4.32 3.25 -6.10
C SER A 64 5.37 4.08 -6.82
N GLU A 65 6.37 4.52 -6.07
CA GLU A 65 7.51 5.25 -6.61
C GLU A 65 8.76 4.78 -5.86
N ARG A 66 9.83 4.52 -6.62
CA ARG A 66 11.11 4.15 -6.05
C ARG A 66 12.19 4.87 -6.83
N HIS A 67 12.98 5.67 -6.13
CA HIS A 67 14.10 6.41 -6.70
C HIS A 67 15.38 5.60 -6.60
N ASP A 68 16.19 5.65 -7.64
CA ASP A 68 17.51 5.05 -7.64
C ASP A 68 18.46 5.91 -8.45
N GLN A 69 19.75 5.69 -8.25
CA GLN A 69 20.81 6.36 -8.99
C GLN A 69 21.81 5.33 -9.47
N VAL A 70 22.22 5.47 -10.70
CA VAL A 70 23.28 4.62 -11.30
C VAL A 70 24.46 5.52 -11.63
N VAL A 71 25.64 5.14 -11.16
CA VAL A 71 26.87 5.84 -11.50
C VAL A 71 27.44 5.23 -12.76
N VAL A 72 27.65 6.06 -13.76
CA VAL A 72 28.29 5.63 -15.03
C VAL A 72 29.74 6.06 -15.02
N TYR A 73 30.63 5.10 -15.21
CA TYR A 73 32.07 5.31 -15.23
C TYR A 73 32.56 5.41 -16.67
N GLY A 74 33.46 6.31 -16.89
CA GLY A 74 34.02 6.54 -18.20
C GLY A 74 33.82 7.96 -18.66
#